data_fc319a707a4d6e2e37f0964ec3ddc2e1
#
_entry.id   fc319a707a4d6e2e37f0964ec3ddc2e1
#
_cell.length_a   1.000
_cell.length_b   1.000
_cell.length_c   1.000
_cell.angle_alpha   90.00
_cell.angle_beta   90.00
_cell.angle_gamma   90.00
#
_symmetry.space_group_name_H-M   'P 1'
#
loop_
_entity.id
_entity.type
_entity.pdbx_description
1 polymer ?
#
loop_
_entity_poly.entity_id
_entity_poly.type
_entity_poly.pdbx_seq_one_letter_code
_entity_poly.pdbx_strand_id
1 'polypeptide(L)'
;MNILVVGSGGREHAIALAVKKSPLCDTLVCAPGNPGMANLGKCVPVDVADPKAIADLAVAEKIDLAIIGPEIPLVAGVVDEFRRRGLRAFGPTAAAAALEGSKAFSKDIMKKYNVPTAAFETFTDLASAKKFLAEHPAPIVVKASGLAAGKGAIVCMTDKEANDAVEEMLGDKAVFGESGKTVVIEEFMDGEEASIFVVCDGKDYVILSSAQDHKRVFDDDKGPNTGGMGAYSPAPVVTDALLDEVKKTIIEPTLKGMAAEGEPYTGVLYVGIMVTAKGPKVVEYNCRLGDPECQIVLPLYDGDVLALFDAAEKGELAKLGAPKAPKGSSAIVVLASAGYPGSYEKGKVVTGIEEAEKNGAQVLHAGTKMVDGKLVTNGGRVFGVVGHGETLQAALDIAYEAAEKVQFEGKFYRKDIGKKGLARLAKMGK
;
A
#
# COMPACT_ATOMS: atom_id res chain seq x y z
N MET A 1 -10.16 -1.29 24.57
CA MET A 1 -8.73 -1.08 24.30
C MET A 1 -8.49 0.35 23.86
N ASN A 2 -7.39 0.96 24.29
CA ASN A 2 -6.90 2.23 23.79
C ASN A 2 -6.00 1.94 22.59
N ILE A 3 -6.36 2.44 21.42
CA ILE A 3 -5.69 2.13 20.16
C ILE A 3 -4.95 3.36 19.63
N LEU A 4 -3.72 3.16 19.17
CA LEU A 4 -2.94 4.16 18.43
C LEU A 4 -2.87 3.75 16.95
N VAL A 5 -3.30 4.62 16.05
CA VAL A 5 -3.04 4.49 14.60
C VAL A 5 -1.94 5.47 14.22
N VAL A 6 -0.82 4.94 13.76
CA VAL A 6 0.35 5.74 13.33
C VAL A 6 0.26 6.04 11.85
N GLY A 7 0.37 7.33 11.50
CA GLY A 7 0.32 7.85 10.13
C GLY A 7 -0.80 8.88 9.92
N SER A 8 -0.88 9.43 8.71
CA SER A 8 -1.78 10.56 8.40
C SER A 8 -2.43 10.49 7.01
N GLY A 9 -2.21 9.43 6.26
CA GLY A 9 -2.71 9.26 4.89
C GLY A 9 -4.14 8.72 4.82
N GLY A 10 -4.62 8.49 3.59
CA GLY A 10 -5.92 7.89 3.33
C GLY A 10 -6.03 6.46 3.86
N ARG A 11 -4.95 5.71 3.80
CA ARG A 11 -4.81 4.38 4.40
C ARG A 11 -5.05 4.41 5.91
N GLU A 12 -4.38 5.32 6.62
CA GLU A 12 -4.53 5.43 8.07
C GLU A 12 -5.92 5.92 8.45
N HIS A 13 -6.54 6.78 7.65
CA HIS A 13 -7.94 7.17 7.84
C HIS A 13 -8.89 5.96 7.70
N ALA A 14 -8.68 5.11 6.70
CA ALA A 14 -9.45 3.88 6.54
C ALA A 14 -9.25 2.88 7.70
N ILE A 15 -8.01 2.72 8.17
CA ILE A 15 -7.70 1.91 9.36
C ILE A 15 -8.42 2.48 10.59
N ALA A 16 -8.33 3.79 10.82
CA ALA A 16 -8.99 4.46 11.95
C ALA A 16 -10.52 4.26 11.93
N LEU A 17 -11.14 4.37 10.76
CA LEU A 17 -12.58 4.08 10.58
C LEU A 17 -12.93 2.63 10.89
N ALA A 18 -12.15 1.67 10.41
CA ALA A 18 -12.37 0.25 10.66
C ALA A 18 -12.21 -0.09 12.15
N VAL A 19 -11.16 0.43 12.78
CA VAL A 19 -10.88 0.25 14.22
C VAL A 19 -11.96 0.88 15.07
N LYS A 20 -12.43 2.09 14.73
CA LYS A 20 -13.47 2.79 15.52
C LYS A 20 -14.81 2.08 15.51
N LYS A 21 -15.11 1.27 14.48
CA LYS A 21 -16.34 0.44 14.42
C LYS A 21 -16.28 -0.78 15.33
N SER A 22 -15.11 -1.19 15.80
CA SER A 22 -14.93 -2.34 16.68
C SER A 22 -15.47 -2.06 18.09
N PRO A 23 -16.23 -2.98 18.68
CA PRO A 23 -16.62 -2.87 20.10
C PRO A 23 -15.43 -3.01 21.06
N LEU A 24 -14.26 -3.44 20.56
CA LEU A 24 -13.03 -3.53 21.35
C LEU A 24 -12.32 -2.17 21.48
N CYS A 25 -12.68 -1.17 20.67
CA CYS A 25 -12.04 0.14 20.68
C CYS A 25 -12.74 1.10 21.66
N ASP A 26 -12.14 1.33 22.81
CA ASP A 26 -12.63 2.32 23.77
C ASP A 26 -12.16 3.73 23.39
N THR A 27 -10.86 3.89 23.16
CA THR A 27 -10.22 5.16 22.80
C THR A 27 -9.39 5.00 21.54
N LEU A 28 -9.50 5.98 20.64
CA LEU A 28 -8.68 6.06 19.42
C LEU A 28 -7.78 7.31 19.46
N VAL A 29 -6.49 7.08 19.33
CA VAL A 29 -5.47 8.11 19.12
C VAL A 29 -4.87 7.93 17.75
N CYS A 30 -4.70 9.02 17.01
CA CYS A 30 -4.10 9.05 15.68
C CYS A 30 -2.84 9.92 15.71
N ALA A 31 -1.72 9.43 15.17
CA ALA A 31 -0.46 10.16 15.27
C ALA A 31 0.36 10.11 13.95
N PRO A 32 0.53 11.26 13.28
CA PRO A 32 -0.02 12.58 13.62
C PRO A 32 -1.51 12.73 13.29
N GLY A 33 -2.10 11.82 12.47
CA GLY A 33 -3.47 11.91 12.00
C GLY A 33 -3.69 13.00 10.95
N ASN A 34 -4.95 13.20 10.58
CA ASN A 34 -5.39 14.23 9.64
C ASN A 34 -6.79 14.75 10.04
N PRO A 35 -7.32 15.82 9.39
CA PRO A 35 -8.62 16.38 9.76
C PRO A 35 -9.80 15.39 9.74
N GLY A 36 -9.80 14.39 8.86
CA GLY A 36 -10.84 13.34 8.86
C GLY A 36 -10.72 12.40 10.05
N MET A 37 -9.50 12.04 10.43
CA MET A 37 -9.23 11.21 11.61
C MET A 37 -9.53 11.93 12.92
N ALA A 38 -9.44 13.26 12.96
CA ALA A 38 -9.79 14.07 14.12
C ALA A 38 -11.28 13.97 14.49
N ASN A 39 -12.15 13.59 13.57
CA ASN A 39 -13.57 13.32 13.84
C ASN A 39 -13.78 11.93 14.48
N LEU A 40 -12.79 11.05 14.45
CA LEU A 40 -12.88 9.68 14.95
C LEU A 40 -12.21 9.51 16.32
N GLY A 41 -11.16 10.30 16.58
CA GLY A 41 -10.36 10.21 17.79
C GLY A 41 -9.41 11.39 17.96
N LYS A 42 -8.60 11.33 19.01
CA LYS A 42 -7.61 12.37 19.32
C LYS A 42 -6.43 12.31 18.33
N CYS A 43 -6.13 13.41 17.65
CA CYS A 43 -4.92 13.53 16.86
C CYS A 43 -3.79 14.16 17.69
N VAL A 44 -2.61 13.53 17.69
CA VAL A 44 -1.43 13.98 18.43
C VAL A 44 -0.23 14.06 17.51
N PRO A 45 0.42 15.22 17.38
CA PRO A 45 1.62 15.36 16.55
C PRO A 45 2.74 14.42 17.00
N VAL A 46 3.36 13.72 16.06
CA VAL A 46 4.55 12.89 16.26
C VAL A 46 5.36 12.84 14.97
N ASP A 47 6.66 12.74 15.10
CA ASP A 47 7.51 12.37 13.96
C ASP A 47 7.42 10.86 13.75
N VAL A 48 6.82 10.44 12.64
CA VAL A 48 6.68 9.02 12.30
C VAL A 48 8.01 8.32 11.98
N ALA A 49 9.06 9.07 11.74
CA ALA A 49 10.41 8.54 11.54
C ALA A 49 11.16 8.29 12.87
N ASP A 50 10.60 8.70 14.01
CA ASP A 50 11.20 8.49 15.34
C ASP A 50 10.45 7.41 16.14
N PRO A 51 10.93 6.14 16.14
CA PRO A 51 10.34 5.06 16.93
C PRO A 51 10.21 5.34 18.41
N LYS A 52 11.15 6.10 19.00
CA LYS A 52 11.14 6.42 20.43
C LYS A 52 10.02 7.41 20.74
N ALA A 53 9.85 8.45 19.91
CA ALA A 53 8.77 9.43 20.09
C ALA A 53 7.40 8.76 19.98
N ILE A 54 7.22 7.80 19.06
CA ILE A 54 5.98 7.03 18.93
C ILE A 54 5.74 6.18 20.18
N ALA A 55 6.76 5.51 20.69
CA ALA A 55 6.64 4.69 21.90
C ALA A 55 6.40 5.54 23.17
N ASP A 56 7.02 6.73 23.29
CA ASP A 56 6.76 7.69 24.36
C ASP A 56 5.31 8.15 24.34
N LEU A 57 4.76 8.44 23.17
CA LEU A 57 3.35 8.78 23.01
C LEU A 57 2.44 7.62 23.42
N ALA A 58 2.77 6.39 23.04
CA ALA A 58 2.00 5.21 23.41
C ALA A 58 1.92 5.03 24.94
N VAL A 59 3.02 5.28 25.65
CA VAL A 59 3.05 5.27 27.13
C VAL A 59 2.20 6.39 27.70
N ALA A 60 2.36 7.63 27.21
CA ALA A 60 1.63 8.80 27.69
C ALA A 60 0.11 8.67 27.53
N GLU A 61 -0.34 8.11 26.41
CA GLU A 61 -1.76 7.91 26.09
C GLU A 61 -2.29 6.54 26.57
N LYS A 62 -1.48 5.74 27.28
CA LYS A 62 -1.85 4.41 27.83
C LYS A 62 -2.40 3.48 26.75
N ILE A 63 -1.70 3.38 25.63
CA ILE A 63 -2.11 2.59 24.47
C ILE A 63 -1.96 1.09 24.75
N ASP A 64 -2.99 0.33 24.44
CA ASP A 64 -2.99 -1.14 24.54
C ASP A 64 -2.42 -1.80 23.27
N LEU A 65 -2.66 -1.20 22.09
CA LEU A 65 -2.15 -1.69 20.82
C LEU A 65 -1.93 -0.53 19.85
N ALA A 66 -0.74 -0.44 19.29
CA ALA A 66 -0.43 0.45 18.15
C ALA A 66 -0.58 -0.28 16.83
N ILE A 67 -1.18 0.36 15.84
CA ILE A 67 -1.31 -0.12 14.45
C ILE A 67 -0.47 0.81 13.58
N ILE A 68 0.53 0.25 12.93
CA ILE A 68 1.49 1.03 12.14
C ILE A 68 1.04 1.07 10.68
N GLY A 69 0.67 2.25 10.20
CA GLY A 69 0.18 2.44 8.82
C GLY A 69 1.29 2.49 7.77
N PRO A 70 2.25 3.43 7.85
CA PRO A 70 3.27 3.62 6.82
C PRO A 70 4.51 2.74 7.03
N GLU A 71 5.29 2.58 5.95
CA GLU A 71 6.52 1.79 5.93
C GLU A 71 7.69 2.42 6.70
N ILE A 72 7.77 3.76 6.72
CA ILE A 72 8.90 4.48 7.32
C ILE A 72 9.14 4.08 8.78
N PRO A 73 8.16 4.15 9.70
CA PRO A 73 8.35 3.71 11.09
C PRO A 73 8.65 2.23 11.22
N LEU A 74 8.11 1.38 10.34
CA LEU A 74 8.36 -0.07 10.36
C LEU A 74 9.82 -0.37 10.05
N VAL A 75 10.34 0.19 8.97
CA VAL A 75 11.76 0.03 8.58
C VAL A 75 12.69 0.69 9.60
N ALA A 76 12.25 1.77 10.25
CA ALA A 76 13.00 2.42 11.34
C ALA A 76 12.98 1.63 12.66
N GLY A 77 12.21 0.53 12.78
CA GLY A 77 12.21 -0.36 13.95
C GLY A 77 11.25 0.06 15.06
N VAL A 78 10.11 0.67 14.73
CA VAL A 78 9.11 1.03 15.74
C VAL A 78 8.57 -0.17 16.50
N VAL A 79 8.37 -1.31 15.83
CA VAL A 79 7.88 -2.54 16.48
C VAL A 79 8.94 -3.11 17.43
N ASP A 80 10.21 -3.04 17.05
CA ASP A 80 11.35 -3.45 17.90
C ASP A 80 11.43 -2.57 19.16
N GLU A 81 11.26 -1.26 19.02
CA GLU A 81 11.22 -0.33 20.16
C GLU A 81 10.04 -0.58 21.08
N PHE A 82 8.85 -0.88 20.55
CA PHE A 82 7.67 -1.26 21.34
C PHE A 82 7.94 -2.55 22.12
N ARG A 83 8.44 -3.61 21.45
CA ARG A 83 8.78 -4.87 22.11
C ARG A 83 9.81 -4.68 23.22
N ARG A 84 10.85 -3.89 22.98
CA ARG A 84 11.88 -3.56 23.97
C ARG A 84 11.29 -2.92 25.24
N ARG A 85 10.19 -2.16 25.11
CA ARG A 85 9.50 -1.50 26.23
C ARG A 85 8.34 -2.31 26.82
N GLY A 86 8.07 -3.51 26.30
CA GLY A 86 6.92 -4.32 26.71
C GLY A 86 5.57 -3.74 26.24
N LEU A 87 5.59 -2.92 25.18
CA LEU A 87 4.41 -2.38 24.50
C LEU A 87 4.03 -3.25 23.31
N ARG A 88 2.77 -3.18 22.88
CA ARG A 88 2.25 -3.95 21.76
C ARG A 88 2.09 -3.09 20.50
N ALA A 89 2.57 -3.61 19.37
CA ALA A 89 2.41 -2.98 18.08
C ALA A 89 2.15 -4.04 16.99
N PHE A 90 1.11 -3.82 16.19
CA PHE A 90 0.82 -4.62 15.00
C PHE A 90 1.61 -4.09 13.81
N GLY A 91 2.54 -4.90 13.34
CA GLY A 91 3.43 -4.65 12.23
C GLY A 91 4.67 -5.55 12.32
N PRO A 92 5.46 -5.69 11.24
CA PRO A 92 6.71 -6.43 11.24
C PRO A 92 7.83 -5.69 12.00
N THR A 93 8.81 -6.46 12.49
CA THR A 93 10.11 -5.92 12.96
C THR A 93 10.84 -5.22 11.81
N ALA A 94 11.86 -4.42 12.13
CA ALA A 94 12.70 -3.78 11.10
C ALA A 94 13.34 -4.83 10.16
N ALA A 95 13.79 -5.96 10.71
CA ALA A 95 14.36 -7.04 9.93
C ALA A 95 13.35 -7.68 8.97
N ALA A 96 12.11 -7.93 9.42
CA ALA A 96 11.05 -8.44 8.57
C ALA A 96 10.54 -7.38 7.56
N ALA A 97 10.50 -6.10 7.96
CA ALA A 97 10.16 -4.98 7.08
C ALA A 97 11.18 -4.75 5.95
N ALA A 98 12.37 -5.36 6.03
CA ALA A 98 13.36 -5.36 4.95
C ALA A 98 12.82 -5.97 3.63
N LEU A 99 11.76 -6.77 3.66
CA LEU A 99 11.05 -7.22 2.45
C LEU A 99 10.53 -6.04 1.58
N GLU A 100 10.17 -4.89 2.20
CA GLU A 100 9.87 -3.64 1.49
C GLU A 100 11.07 -2.69 1.48
N GLY A 101 11.79 -2.61 2.60
CA GLY A 101 12.88 -1.68 2.83
C GLY A 101 14.11 -1.92 1.94
N SER A 102 14.28 -3.14 1.41
CA SER A 102 15.38 -3.53 0.53
C SER A 102 14.90 -4.49 -0.56
N LYS A 103 14.80 -4.00 -1.80
CA LYS A 103 14.43 -4.86 -2.93
C LYS A 103 15.47 -5.97 -3.19
N ALA A 104 16.75 -5.68 -2.95
CA ALA A 104 17.81 -6.68 -3.06
C ALA A 104 17.57 -7.81 -2.06
N PHE A 105 17.34 -7.50 -0.77
CA PHE A 105 17.01 -8.51 0.25
C PHE A 105 15.76 -9.31 -0.14
N SER A 106 14.69 -8.62 -0.57
CA SER A 106 13.45 -9.26 -1.02
C SER A 106 13.71 -10.26 -2.15
N LYS A 107 14.54 -9.89 -3.13
CA LYS A 107 14.92 -10.75 -4.26
C LYS A 107 15.76 -11.95 -3.81
N ASP A 108 16.66 -11.76 -2.87
CA ASP A 108 17.48 -12.85 -2.31
C ASP A 108 16.61 -13.88 -1.57
N ILE A 109 15.63 -13.42 -0.78
CA ILE A 109 14.63 -14.30 -0.15
C ILE A 109 13.84 -15.06 -1.20
N MET A 110 13.31 -14.38 -2.24
CA MET A 110 12.55 -15.03 -3.30
C MET A 110 13.39 -16.09 -4.02
N LYS A 111 14.64 -15.79 -4.36
CA LYS A 111 15.57 -16.73 -5.00
C LYS A 111 15.88 -17.93 -4.09
N LYS A 112 16.19 -17.68 -2.82
CA LYS A 112 16.56 -18.73 -1.84
C LYS A 112 15.43 -19.71 -1.58
N TYR A 113 14.19 -19.22 -1.56
CA TYR A 113 13.00 -20.03 -1.24
C TYR A 113 12.15 -20.37 -2.45
N ASN A 114 12.70 -20.22 -3.67
CA ASN A 114 12.05 -20.57 -4.94
C ASN A 114 10.68 -19.87 -5.15
N VAL A 115 10.55 -18.63 -4.72
CA VAL A 115 9.35 -17.81 -4.97
C VAL A 115 9.43 -17.25 -6.39
N PRO A 116 8.39 -17.46 -7.24
CA PRO A 116 8.37 -16.96 -8.61
C PRO A 116 8.45 -15.42 -8.66
N THR A 117 9.44 -14.90 -9.36
CA THR A 117 9.63 -13.46 -9.60
C THR A 117 10.35 -13.26 -10.94
N ALA A 118 10.52 -12.01 -11.37
CA ALA A 118 11.35 -11.65 -12.51
C ALA A 118 12.79 -12.13 -12.33
N ALA A 119 13.45 -12.57 -13.38
CA ALA A 119 14.89 -12.75 -13.38
C ALA A 119 15.55 -11.40 -13.06
N PHE A 120 16.60 -11.41 -12.24
CA PHE A 120 17.20 -10.18 -11.73
C PHE A 120 18.68 -10.31 -11.46
N GLU A 121 19.37 -9.17 -11.46
CA GLU A 121 20.71 -9.01 -10.91
C GLU A 121 20.81 -7.71 -10.11
N THR A 122 21.72 -7.67 -9.13
CA THR A 122 21.88 -6.55 -8.21
C THR A 122 23.24 -5.89 -8.40
N PHE A 123 23.27 -4.55 -8.43
CA PHE A 123 24.46 -3.75 -8.71
C PHE A 123 24.64 -2.64 -7.69
N THR A 124 25.90 -2.37 -7.34
CA THR A 124 26.31 -1.25 -6.45
C THR A 124 27.25 -0.27 -7.16
N ASP A 125 27.61 -0.55 -8.41
CA ASP A 125 28.44 0.34 -9.25
C ASP A 125 27.88 0.46 -10.64
N LEU A 126 28.06 1.65 -11.23
CA LEU A 126 27.51 2.03 -12.53
C LEU A 126 28.12 1.22 -13.69
N ALA A 127 29.41 0.90 -13.60
CA ALA A 127 30.12 0.23 -14.70
C ALA A 127 29.61 -1.20 -14.90
N SER A 128 29.45 -1.95 -13.79
CA SER A 128 28.88 -3.31 -13.83
C SER A 128 27.42 -3.30 -14.28
N ALA A 129 26.61 -2.34 -13.83
CA ALA A 129 25.22 -2.20 -14.27
C ALA A 129 25.12 -1.94 -15.78
N LYS A 130 25.94 -1.03 -16.32
CA LYS A 130 25.98 -0.75 -17.77
C LYS A 130 26.47 -1.93 -18.59
N LYS A 131 27.46 -2.68 -18.08
CA LYS A 131 27.92 -3.90 -18.73
C LYS A 131 26.79 -4.93 -18.85
N PHE A 132 26.05 -5.13 -17.77
CA PHE A 132 24.89 -6.03 -17.77
C PHE A 132 23.82 -5.59 -18.78
N LEU A 133 23.48 -4.28 -18.84
CA LEU A 133 22.52 -3.76 -19.81
C LEU A 133 22.95 -3.96 -21.25
N ALA A 134 24.26 -3.91 -21.56
CA ALA A 134 24.77 -4.19 -22.91
C ALA A 134 24.56 -5.66 -23.36
N GLU A 135 24.49 -6.58 -22.40
CA GLU A 135 24.24 -8.01 -22.64
C GLU A 135 22.74 -8.37 -22.55
N HIS A 136 21.91 -7.50 -21.93
CA HIS A 136 20.48 -7.71 -21.70
C HIS A 136 19.69 -6.47 -22.17
N PRO A 137 19.37 -6.37 -23.47
CA PRO A 137 18.69 -5.20 -24.03
C PRO A 137 17.26 -5.04 -23.50
N ALA A 138 16.74 -3.83 -23.59
CA ALA A 138 15.36 -3.51 -23.23
C ALA A 138 14.32 -4.31 -24.08
N PRO A 139 13.08 -4.57 -23.55
CA PRO A 139 12.53 -3.96 -22.34
C PRO A 139 13.05 -4.59 -21.05
N ILE A 140 13.32 -3.73 -20.05
CA ILE A 140 13.89 -4.12 -18.76
C ILE A 140 13.37 -3.20 -17.66
N VAL A 141 13.47 -3.60 -16.40
CA VAL A 141 13.03 -2.76 -15.25
C VAL A 141 14.23 -2.46 -14.36
N VAL A 142 14.44 -1.18 -14.05
CA VAL A 142 15.52 -0.72 -13.17
C VAL A 142 14.89 -0.20 -11.88
N LYS A 143 15.31 -0.74 -10.72
CA LYS A 143 14.72 -0.41 -9.42
C LYS A 143 15.80 0.01 -8.42
N ALA A 144 15.61 1.16 -7.77
CA ALA A 144 16.35 1.50 -6.55
C ALA A 144 15.95 0.54 -5.43
N SER A 145 16.94 -0.04 -4.73
CA SER A 145 16.68 -1.08 -3.73
C SER A 145 15.94 -0.55 -2.50
N GLY A 146 16.28 0.66 -2.02
CA GLY A 146 15.66 1.24 -0.84
C GLY A 146 14.26 1.84 -1.07
N LEU A 147 13.69 2.41 0.00
CA LEU A 147 12.42 3.12 -0.05
C LEU A 147 12.52 4.34 -0.98
N ALA A 148 11.63 4.45 -1.95
CA ALA A 148 11.63 5.53 -2.96
C ALA A 148 10.21 6.07 -3.25
N ALA A 149 9.26 5.92 -2.33
CA ALA A 149 7.90 6.46 -2.41
C ALA A 149 7.19 6.17 -3.76
N GLY A 150 7.35 4.94 -4.29
CA GLY A 150 6.76 4.51 -5.56
C GLY A 150 7.45 5.05 -6.83
N LYS A 151 8.54 5.84 -6.69
CA LYS A 151 9.27 6.44 -7.83
C LYS A 151 10.54 5.69 -8.20
N GLY A 152 10.99 4.75 -7.38
CA GLY A 152 12.25 4.01 -7.57
C GLY A 152 12.18 2.82 -8.52
N ALA A 153 11.08 2.60 -9.23
CA ALA A 153 10.94 1.55 -10.24
C ALA A 153 10.67 2.17 -11.61
N ILE A 154 11.59 2.00 -12.55
CA ILE A 154 11.54 2.57 -13.89
C ILE A 154 11.46 1.44 -14.90
N VAL A 155 10.34 1.37 -15.63
CA VAL A 155 10.16 0.47 -16.76
C VAL A 155 10.81 1.12 -17.98
N CYS A 156 11.85 0.48 -18.51
CA CYS A 156 12.64 0.97 -19.61
C CYS A 156 12.30 0.16 -20.88
N MET A 157 11.67 0.81 -21.84
CA MET A 157 11.29 0.19 -23.12
C MET A 157 12.41 0.27 -24.17
N THR A 158 13.44 1.09 -23.90
CA THR A 158 14.61 1.28 -24.76
C THR A 158 15.90 1.20 -23.95
N ASP A 159 17.00 0.81 -24.61
CA ASP A 159 18.34 0.75 -23.97
C ASP A 159 18.80 2.11 -23.46
N LYS A 160 18.38 3.20 -24.13
CA LYS A 160 18.67 4.56 -23.68
C LYS A 160 18.00 4.82 -22.33
N GLU A 161 16.70 4.52 -22.19
CA GLU A 161 15.98 4.69 -20.92
C GLU A 161 16.60 3.85 -19.80
N ALA A 162 17.05 2.62 -20.10
CA ALA A 162 17.72 1.77 -19.13
C ALA A 162 19.06 2.35 -18.66
N ASN A 163 19.88 2.86 -19.57
CA ASN A 163 21.13 3.53 -19.24
C ASN A 163 20.92 4.82 -18.46
N ASP A 164 19.93 5.65 -18.86
CA ASP A 164 19.57 6.87 -18.14
C ASP A 164 19.13 6.54 -16.71
N ALA A 165 18.30 5.48 -16.52
CA ALA A 165 17.82 5.06 -15.22
C ALA A 165 18.93 4.59 -14.26
N VAL A 166 19.89 3.79 -14.73
CA VAL A 166 21.02 3.38 -13.87
C VAL A 166 21.96 4.55 -13.57
N GLU A 167 22.12 5.51 -14.48
CA GLU A 167 22.87 6.74 -14.21
C GLU A 167 22.19 7.63 -13.19
N GLU A 168 20.85 7.75 -13.24
CA GLU A 168 20.08 8.50 -12.28
C GLU A 168 20.15 7.89 -10.85
N MET A 169 20.37 6.57 -10.74
CA MET A 169 20.46 5.86 -9.48
C MET A 169 21.89 5.74 -8.95
N LEU A 170 22.84 5.31 -9.78
CA LEU A 170 24.22 4.97 -9.39
C LEU A 170 25.28 5.99 -9.86
N GLY A 171 24.92 6.97 -10.69
CA GLY A 171 25.85 7.96 -11.22
C GLY A 171 26.20 9.07 -10.22
N ASP A 172 27.13 9.94 -10.62
CA ASP A 172 27.63 11.04 -9.80
C ASP A 172 26.55 12.05 -9.36
N LYS A 173 25.43 12.10 -10.07
CA LYS A 173 24.26 12.95 -9.79
C LYS A 173 23.05 12.16 -9.32
N ALA A 174 23.29 11.06 -8.60
CA ALA A 174 22.23 10.19 -8.13
C ALA A 174 21.17 10.96 -7.31
N VAL A 175 19.90 10.80 -7.71
CA VAL A 175 18.77 11.53 -7.10
C VAL A 175 18.08 10.73 -6.00
N PHE A 176 18.38 9.43 -5.86
CA PHE A 176 17.75 8.53 -4.89
C PHE A 176 18.51 8.42 -3.56
N GLY A 177 19.64 9.11 -3.38
CA GLY A 177 20.44 9.09 -2.14
C GLY A 177 20.79 7.65 -1.71
N GLU A 178 20.64 7.35 -0.42
CA GLU A 178 20.92 6.01 0.14
C GLU A 178 20.10 4.89 -0.54
N SER A 179 18.86 5.18 -0.94
CA SER A 179 17.96 4.19 -1.58
C SER A 179 18.47 3.73 -2.94
N GLY A 180 19.23 4.57 -3.64
CA GLY A 180 19.79 4.28 -4.96
C GLY A 180 21.19 3.66 -4.94
N LYS A 181 21.86 3.52 -3.79
CA LYS A 181 23.21 2.92 -3.69
C LYS A 181 23.27 1.46 -4.15
N THR A 182 22.14 0.79 -4.15
CA THR A 182 21.96 -0.55 -4.69
C THR A 182 20.80 -0.52 -5.68
N VAL A 183 21.04 -1.06 -6.86
CA VAL A 183 20.05 -1.14 -7.93
C VAL A 183 19.79 -2.60 -8.26
N VAL A 184 18.51 -2.94 -8.45
CA VAL A 184 18.06 -4.23 -8.96
C VAL A 184 17.59 -4.03 -10.39
N ILE A 185 18.17 -4.77 -11.33
CA ILE A 185 17.77 -4.80 -12.74
C ILE A 185 17.01 -6.10 -12.98
N GLU A 186 15.79 -6.01 -13.50
CA GLU A 186 14.87 -7.13 -13.67
C GLU A 186 14.40 -7.28 -15.11
N GLU A 187 14.14 -8.52 -15.54
CA GLU A 187 13.40 -8.77 -16.78
C GLU A 187 12.05 -8.06 -16.76
N PHE A 188 11.64 -7.54 -17.89
CA PHE A 188 10.28 -7.01 -18.06
C PHE A 188 9.27 -8.17 -18.04
N MET A 189 8.25 -8.06 -17.21
CA MET A 189 7.15 -9.02 -17.14
C MET A 189 5.93 -8.46 -17.87
N ASP A 190 5.42 -9.20 -18.84
CA ASP A 190 4.15 -8.90 -19.51
C ASP A 190 2.99 -9.61 -18.79
N GLY A 191 1.93 -8.87 -18.49
CA GLY A 191 0.78 -9.40 -17.78
C GLY A 191 -0.12 -8.32 -17.18
N GLU A 192 -0.97 -8.75 -16.25
CA GLU A 192 -1.81 -7.85 -15.46
C GLU A 192 -1.36 -7.83 -14.00
N GLU A 193 -1.13 -6.65 -13.45
CA GLU A 193 -0.80 -6.50 -12.03
C GLU A 193 -2.04 -6.69 -11.15
N ALA A 194 -1.84 -7.31 -9.99
CA ALA A 194 -2.82 -7.39 -8.91
C ALA A 194 -2.14 -7.39 -7.55
N SER A 195 -2.90 -7.01 -6.53
CA SER A 195 -2.44 -6.92 -5.14
C SER A 195 -3.20 -7.90 -4.27
N ILE A 196 -2.47 -8.65 -3.45
CA ILE A 196 -3.03 -9.59 -2.46
C ILE A 196 -2.53 -9.17 -1.08
N PHE A 197 -3.43 -9.09 -0.11
CA PHE A 197 -3.14 -8.64 1.24
C PHE A 197 -3.24 -9.80 2.21
N VAL A 198 -2.17 -10.04 2.95
CA VAL A 198 -2.05 -11.18 3.85
C VAL A 198 -1.77 -10.65 5.25
N VAL A 199 -2.68 -10.88 6.20
CA VAL A 199 -2.46 -10.61 7.62
C VAL A 199 -1.81 -11.83 8.23
N CYS A 200 -0.62 -11.66 8.80
CA CYS A 200 0.24 -12.73 9.31
C CYS A 200 0.49 -12.58 10.80
N ASP A 201 0.61 -13.70 11.51
CA ASP A 201 0.93 -13.75 12.94
C ASP A 201 2.25 -14.43 13.27
N GLY A 202 3.08 -14.69 12.26
CA GLY A 202 4.34 -15.42 12.37
C GLY A 202 4.24 -16.92 12.14
N LYS A 203 3.04 -17.49 12.11
CA LYS A 203 2.74 -18.92 11.88
C LYS A 203 1.60 -19.10 10.88
N ASP A 204 0.47 -18.49 11.18
CA ASP A 204 -0.75 -18.55 10.40
C ASP A 204 -0.98 -17.24 9.65
N TYR A 205 -1.88 -17.26 8.68
CA TYR A 205 -2.24 -16.07 7.92
C TYR A 205 -3.71 -16.05 7.50
N VAL A 206 -4.22 -14.85 7.30
CA VAL A 206 -5.54 -14.56 6.74
C VAL A 206 -5.37 -13.73 5.49
N ILE A 207 -5.95 -14.17 4.37
CA ILE A 207 -5.97 -13.38 3.13
C ILE A 207 -7.20 -12.50 3.13
N LEU A 208 -6.99 -11.19 2.90
CA LEU A 208 -8.05 -10.22 2.65
C LEU A 208 -8.45 -10.23 1.17
N SER A 209 -9.42 -9.39 0.79
CA SER A 209 -9.81 -9.27 -0.61
C SER A 209 -8.64 -8.79 -1.49
N SER A 210 -8.55 -9.30 -2.72
CA SER A 210 -7.59 -8.82 -3.71
C SER A 210 -7.98 -7.45 -4.24
N ALA A 211 -7.02 -6.67 -4.76
CA ALA A 211 -7.29 -5.41 -5.40
C ALA A 211 -6.47 -5.23 -6.69
N GLN A 212 -6.90 -4.31 -7.53
CA GLN A 212 -6.14 -3.85 -8.69
C GLN A 212 -6.10 -2.33 -8.68
N ASP A 213 -4.90 -1.75 -8.64
CA ASP A 213 -4.67 -0.31 -8.59
C ASP A 213 -4.36 0.27 -9.98
N HIS A 214 -4.32 1.60 -10.05
CA HIS A 214 -3.98 2.39 -11.23
C HIS A 214 -2.82 3.30 -10.89
N LYS A 215 -1.60 2.87 -11.21
CA LYS A 215 -0.35 3.55 -10.80
C LYS A 215 -0.03 4.79 -11.65
N ARG A 216 -0.43 4.81 -12.94
CA ARG A 216 -0.18 5.93 -13.83
C ARG A 216 -1.12 7.10 -13.54
N VAL A 217 -0.59 8.32 -13.67
CA VAL A 217 -1.32 9.55 -13.27
C VAL A 217 -2.50 9.88 -14.17
N PHE A 218 -2.46 9.54 -15.46
CA PHE A 218 -3.51 9.87 -16.43
C PHE A 218 -4.25 8.65 -16.94
N ASP A 219 -5.44 8.89 -17.53
CA ASP A 219 -6.24 7.88 -18.19
C ASP A 219 -5.44 7.06 -19.21
N ASP A 220 -5.89 5.82 -19.46
CA ASP A 220 -5.25 4.86 -20.36
C ASP A 220 -3.78 4.54 -19.98
N ASP A 221 -3.49 4.57 -18.67
CA ASP A 221 -2.17 4.31 -18.07
C ASP A 221 -1.04 5.16 -18.69
N LYS A 222 -1.30 6.44 -18.88
CA LYS A 222 -0.33 7.42 -19.39
C LYS A 222 0.31 8.25 -18.28
N GLY A 223 1.45 8.85 -18.61
CA GLY A 223 2.21 9.71 -17.70
C GLY A 223 3.07 8.95 -16.69
N PRO A 224 3.66 9.62 -15.71
CA PRO A 224 4.52 9.02 -14.69
C PRO A 224 3.74 8.13 -13.71
N ASN A 225 4.48 7.25 -13.03
CA ASN A 225 3.96 6.49 -11.89
C ASN A 225 3.66 7.40 -10.70
N THR A 226 2.68 6.99 -9.90
CA THR A 226 2.22 7.66 -8.68
C THR A 226 2.13 6.66 -7.54
N GLY A 227 1.67 7.10 -6.37
CA GLY A 227 1.28 6.20 -5.28
C GLY A 227 -0.04 5.45 -5.50
N GLY A 228 -0.70 5.64 -6.65
CA GLY A 228 -2.02 5.10 -6.99
C GLY A 228 -3.07 6.21 -7.16
N MET A 229 -3.76 6.18 -8.30
CA MET A 229 -4.82 7.14 -8.66
C MET A 229 -6.22 6.59 -8.45
N GLY A 230 -6.32 5.34 -8.05
CA GLY A 230 -7.56 4.64 -7.75
C GLY A 230 -7.35 3.13 -7.82
N ALA A 231 -8.31 2.40 -7.30
CA ALA A 231 -8.28 0.94 -7.26
C ALA A 231 -9.69 0.38 -7.14
N TYR A 232 -9.81 -0.93 -7.32
CA TYR A 232 -11.05 -1.67 -7.08
C TYR A 232 -10.77 -3.05 -6.49
N SER A 233 -11.73 -3.57 -5.78
CA SER A 233 -11.67 -4.85 -5.06
C SER A 233 -13.06 -5.53 -5.06
N PRO A 234 -13.14 -6.87 -5.22
CA PRO A 234 -12.07 -7.79 -5.59
C PRO A 234 -11.55 -7.56 -7.01
N ALA A 235 -10.29 -7.94 -7.26
CA ALA A 235 -9.70 -7.88 -8.60
C ALA A 235 -10.17 -9.09 -9.44
N PRO A 236 -10.92 -8.91 -10.56
CA PRO A 236 -11.43 -10.06 -11.34
C PRO A 236 -10.34 -10.90 -12.01
N VAL A 237 -9.12 -10.41 -12.10
CA VAL A 237 -7.97 -11.18 -12.59
C VAL A 237 -7.52 -12.23 -11.59
N VAL A 238 -7.80 -12.05 -10.30
CA VAL A 238 -7.47 -13.00 -9.22
C VAL A 238 -8.62 -13.98 -9.05
N THR A 239 -8.57 -15.08 -9.80
CA THR A 239 -9.52 -16.20 -9.66
C THR A 239 -9.14 -17.05 -8.44
N ASP A 240 -10.08 -17.90 -7.95
CA ASP A 240 -9.79 -18.82 -6.85
C ASP A 240 -8.61 -19.75 -7.16
N ALA A 241 -8.53 -20.25 -8.40
CA ALA A 241 -7.42 -21.11 -8.83
C ALA A 241 -6.07 -20.35 -8.80
N LEU A 242 -6.05 -19.09 -9.26
CA LEU A 242 -4.86 -18.26 -9.19
C LEU A 242 -4.48 -17.96 -7.72
N LEU A 243 -5.46 -17.67 -6.88
CA LEU A 243 -5.21 -17.41 -5.46
C LEU A 243 -4.62 -18.64 -4.75
N ASP A 244 -5.10 -19.84 -5.07
CA ASP A 244 -4.56 -21.08 -4.54
C ASP A 244 -3.11 -21.36 -5.02
N GLU A 245 -2.79 -20.98 -6.26
CA GLU A 245 -1.43 -21.03 -6.77
C GLU A 245 -0.53 -20.04 -6.02
N VAL A 246 -0.97 -18.79 -5.85
CA VAL A 246 -0.24 -17.74 -5.11
C VAL A 246 0.01 -18.17 -3.66
N LYS A 247 -0.97 -18.77 -2.98
CA LYS A 247 -0.76 -19.31 -1.62
C LYS A 247 0.42 -20.28 -1.59
N LYS A 248 0.39 -21.28 -2.47
CA LYS A 248 1.36 -22.40 -2.48
C LYS A 248 2.75 -22.00 -2.96
N THR A 249 2.83 -21.12 -3.97
CA THR A 249 4.09 -20.81 -4.64
C THR A 249 4.73 -19.50 -4.20
N ILE A 250 3.96 -18.60 -3.58
CA ILE A 250 4.44 -17.27 -3.19
C ILE A 250 4.30 -17.06 -1.68
N ILE A 251 3.07 -17.06 -1.13
CA ILE A 251 2.84 -16.66 0.26
C ILE A 251 3.51 -17.63 1.23
N GLU A 252 3.20 -18.92 1.15
CA GLU A 252 3.74 -19.91 2.08
C GLU A 252 5.26 -20.06 2.01
N PRO A 253 5.91 -20.11 0.81
CA PRO A 253 7.36 -20.14 0.74
C PRO A 253 8.02 -18.88 1.32
N THR A 254 7.42 -17.69 1.09
CA THR A 254 7.91 -16.43 1.66
C THR A 254 7.86 -16.44 3.18
N LEU A 255 6.71 -16.77 3.77
CA LEU A 255 6.54 -16.81 5.23
C LEU A 255 7.44 -17.86 5.89
N LYS A 256 7.53 -19.07 5.29
CA LYS A 256 8.46 -20.12 5.74
C LYS A 256 9.91 -19.67 5.61
N GLY A 257 10.25 -18.98 4.54
CA GLY A 257 11.57 -18.41 4.32
C GLY A 257 11.95 -17.40 5.40
N MET A 258 11.09 -16.43 5.66
CA MET A 258 11.32 -15.44 6.72
C MET A 258 11.48 -16.08 8.10
N ALA A 259 10.65 -17.07 8.43
CA ALA A 259 10.79 -17.81 9.68
C ALA A 259 12.11 -18.60 9.77
N ALA A 260 12.56 -19.18 8.65
CA ALA A 260 13.85 -19.91 8.58
C ALA A 260 15.07 -18.99 8.70
N GLU A 261 14.93 -17.73 8.28
CA GLU A 261 15.95 -16.67 8.52
C GLU A 261 15.93 -16.13 9.97
N GLY A 262 15.04 -16.61 10.82
CA GLY A 262 14.92 -16.17 12.21
C GLY A 262 13.97 -14.97 12.40
N GLU A 263 13.30 -14.52 11.33
CA GLU A 263 12.43 -13.35 11.31
C GLU A 263 10.98 -13.73 10.91
N PRO A 264 10.24 -14.46 11.76
CA PRO A 264 8.85 -14.81 11.45
C PRO A 264 8.02 -13.56 11.25
N TYR A 265 7.28 -13.51 10.14
CA TYR A 265 6.59 -12.31 9.70
C TYR A 265 5.27 -12.10 10.45
N THR A 266 5.16 -11.04 11.25
CA THR A 266 3.92 -10.59 11.88
C THR A 266 3.53 -9.24 11.32
N GLY A 267 2.26 -9.06 10.92
CA GLY A 267 1.78 -7.82 10.31
C GLY A 267 1.09 -8.06 8.98
N VAL A 268 0.96 -7.03 8.16
CA VAL A 268 0.41 -7.15 6.82
C VAL A 268 1.53 -7.32 5.81
N LEU A 269 1.48 -8.39 5.03
CA LEU A 269 2.28 -8.59 3.84
C LEU A 269 1.42 -8.28 2.60
N TYR A 270 1.70 -7.17 1.94
CA TYR A 270 1.20 -6.87 0.61
C TYR A 270 2.05 -7.62 -0.42
N VAL A 271 1.40 -8.42 -1.24
CA VAL A 271 2.02 -9.19 -2.31
C VAL A 271 1.56 -8.61 -3.65
N GLY A 272 2.42 -7.81 -4.27
CA GLY A 272 2.21 -7.33 -5.64
C GLY A 272 2.62 -8.42 -6.63
N ILE A 273 1.68 -8.86 -7.47
CA ILE A 273 1.92 -9.91 -8.46
C ILE A 273 1.68 -9.41 -9.89
N MET A 274 2.46 -9.94 -10.81
CA MET A 274 2.16 -9.92 -12.25
C MET A 274 1.55 -11.27 -12.63
N VAL A 275 0.33 -11.25 -13.14
CA VAL A 275 -0.36 -12.44 -13.68
C VAL A 275 0.10 -12.61 -15.12
N THR A 276 1.12 -13.43 -15.33
CA THR A 276 1.70 -13.70 -16.65
C THR A 276 1.09 -14.93 -17.31
N ALA A 277 1.40 -15.14 -18.59
CA ALA A 277 1.02 -16.37 -19.31
C ALA A 277 1.65 -17.65 -18.70
N LYS A 278 2.69 -17.52 -17.87
CA LYS A 278 3.40 -18.63 -17.20
C LYS A 278 3.04 -18.78 -15.72
N GLY A 279 1.99 -18.11 -15.25
CA GLY A 279 1.57 -18.07 -13.85
C GLY A 279 1.92 -16.77 -13.14
N PRO A 280 1.59 -16.67 -11.84
CA PRO A 280 1.85 -15.47 -11.05
C PRO A 280 3.34 -15.34 -10.71
N LYS A 281 3.87 -14.12 -10.81
CA LYS A 281 5.23 -13.76 -10.40
C LYS A 281 5.18 -12.54 -9.47
N VAL A 282 5.97 -12.52 -8.42
CA VAL A 282 6.07 -11.37 -7.52
C VAL A 282 6.75 -10.20 -8.22
N VAL A 283 6.09 -9.04 -8.18
CA VAL A 283 6.63 -7.74 -8.60
C VAL A 283 7.39 -7.09 -7.44
N GLU A 284 6.73 -7.06 -6.27
CA GLU A 284 7.28 -6.50 -5.04
C GLU A 284 6.47 -6.95 -3.81
N TYR A 285 7.09 -6.86 -2.64
CA TYR A 285 6.39 -6.91 -1.35
C TYR A 285 6.34 -5.52 -0.73
N ASN A 286 5.25 -5.26 0.02
CA ASN A 286 5.21 -4.16 0.96
C ASN A 286 4.84 -4.69 2.35
N CYS A 287 5.42 -4.10 3.39
CA CYS A 287 5.31 -4.58 4.78
C CYS A 287 4.11 -3.97 5.53
N ARG A 288 3.12 -3.50 4.80
CA ARG A 288 1.94 -2.79 5.30
C ARG A 288 0.79 -2.88 4.29
N LEU A 289 -0.40 -2.37 4.66
CA LEU A 289 -1.50 -2.22 3.69
C LEU A 289 -1.13 -1.23 2.58
N GLY A 290 -1.69 -1.44 1.38
CA GLY A 290 -1.55 -0.52 0.25
C GLY A 290 -2.30 0.80 0.47
N ASP A 291 -1.97 1.80 -0.32
CA ASP A 291 -2.68 3.07 -0.40
C ASP A 291 -2.74 3.49 -1.89
N PRO A 292 -3.89 3.34 -2.58
CA PRO A 292 -5.25 3.43 -2.02
C PRO A 292 -6.00 2.11 -1.79
N GLU A 293 -5.37 0.94 -1.75
CA GLU A 293 -6.08 -0.35 -1.69
C GLU A 293 -6.68 -0.64 -0.31
N CYS A 294 -6.02 -0.23 0.78
CA CYS A 294 -6.54 -0.40 2.14
C CYS A 294 -7.98 0.11 2.28
N GLN A 295 -8.26 1.26 1.67
CA GLN A 295 -9.52 1.97 1.72
C GLN A 295 -10.69 1.18 1.13
N ILE A 296 -10.39 0.20 0.26
CA ILE A 296 -11.40 -0.64 -0.41
C ILE A 296 -11.37 -2.11 0.02
N VAL A 297 -10.27 -2.56 0.62
CA VAL A 297 -10.10 -3.94 1.06
C VAL A 297 -10.65 -4.16 2.47
N LEU A 298 -10.36 -3.24 3.41
CA LEU A 298 -10.84 -3.35 4.79
C LEU A 298 -12.37 -3.36 4.90
N PRO A 299 -13.13 -2.52 4.16
CA PRO A 299 -14.59 -2.56 4.22
C PRO A 299 -15.21 -3.85 3.70
N LEU A 300 -14.51 -4.63 2.88
CA LEU A 300 -14.97 -5.92 2.36
C LEU A 300 -14.64 -7.10 3.29
N TYR A 301 -13.87 -6.89 4.35
CA TYR A 301 -13.61 -7.92 5.33
C TYR A 301 -14.86 -8.14 6.21
N ASP A 302 -15.47 -9.35 6.13
CA ASP A 302 -16.65 -9.72 6.92
C ASP A 302 -16.23 -10.19 8.33
N GLY A 303 -15.67 -9.28 9.11
CA GLY A 303 -15.22 -9.50 10.48
C GLY A 303 -14.82 -8.19 11.16
N ASP A 304 -14.37 -8.29 12.40
CA ASP A 304 -13.84 -7.16 13.16
C ASP A 304 -12.35 -6.98 12.83
N VAL A 305 -12.01 -5.86 12.19
CA VAL A 305 -10.63 -5.55 11.77
C VAL A 305 -9.70 -5.37 12.98
N LEU A 306 -10.18 -4.79 14.10
CA LEU A 306 -9.36 -4.64 15.29
C LEU A 306 -9.10 -6.00 15.94
N ALA A 307 -10.11 -6.87 16.00
CA ALA A 307 -9.93 -8.24 16.49
C ALA A 307 -8.95 -9.03 15.62
N LEU A 308 -8.98 -8.83 14.30
CA LEU A 308 -8.02 -9.44 13.38
C LEU A 308 -6.59 -9.00 13.69
N PHE A 309 -6.35 -7.70 13.85
CA PHE A 309 -5.02 -7.17 14.14
C PHE A 309 -4.52 -7.53 15.54
N ASP A 310 -5.40 -7.53 16.53
CA ASP A 310 -5.09 -7.96 17.90
C ASP A 310 -4.72 -9.45 17.96
N ALA A 311 -5.47 -10.30 17.25
CA ALA A 311 -5.17 -11.73 17.15
C ALA A 311 -3.86 -11.99 16.40
N ALA A 312 -3.60 -11.25 15.34
CA ALA A 312 -2.35 -11.38 14.57
C ALA A 312 -1.13 -10.99 15.43
N GLU A 313 -1.22 -9.90 16.18
CA GLU A 313 -0.14 -9.45 17.06
C GLU A 313 0.13 -10.45 18.21
N LYS A 314 -0.90 -11.14 18.68
CA LYS A 314 -0.80 -12.19 19.71
C LYS A 314 -0.35 -13.56 19.22
N GLY A 315 -0.26 -13.79 17.90
CA GLY A 315 -0.01 -15.11 17.34
C GLY A 315 -1.23 -16.04 17.44
N GLU A 316 -2.43 -15.54 17.29
CA GLU A 316 -3.69 -16.21 17.57
C GLU A 316 -4.68 -16.23 16.37
N LEU A 317 -4.21 -15.98 15.15
CA LEU A 317 -5.09 -15.95 13.96
C LEU A 317 -5.90 -17.24 13.77
N ALA A 318 -5.32 -18.38 14.10
CA ALA A 318 -6.00 -19.67 14.02
C ALA A 318 -7.29 -19.73 14.85
N LYS A 319 -7.43 -18.89 15.90
CA LYS A 319 -8.63 -18.84 16.75
C LYS A 319 -9.82 -18.13 16.09
N LEU A 320 -9.56 -17.28 15.07
CA LEU A 320 -10.62 -16.52 14.39
C LEU A 320 -11.41 -17.35 13.39
N GLY A 321 -10.89 -18.52 12.98
CA GLY A 321 -11.46 -19.32 11.91
C GLY A 321 -11.18 -18.75 10.51
N ALA A 322 -11.70 -19.41 9.49
CA ALA A 322 -11.52 -18.97 8.11
C ALA A 322 -12.32 -17.67 7.85
N PRO A 323 -11.73 -16.67 7.17
CA PRO A 323 -12.47 -15.48 6.76
C PRO A 323 -13.58 -15.85 5.78
N LYS A 324 -14.70 -15.16 5.87
CA LYS A 324 -15.77 -15.30 4.88
C LYS A 324 -15.41 -14.60 3.59
N ALA A 325 -15.97 -15.08 2.48
CA ALA A 325 -15.80 -14.41 1.20
C ALA A 325 -16.29 -12.95 1.26
N PRO A 326 -15.61 -12.01 0.61
CA PRO A 326 -16.05 -10.62 0.55
C PRO A 326 -17.43 -10.52 -0.11
N LYS A 327 -18.28 -9.64 0.41
CA LYS A 327 -19.61 -9.38 -0.17
C LYS A 327 -19.58 -8.09 -0.97
N GLY A 328 -19.96 -8.19 -2.26
CA GLY A 328 -20.01 -7.05 -3.16
C GLY A 328 -18.63 -6.61 -3.64
N SER A 329 -18.55 -5.36 -4.02
CA SER A 329 -17.36 -4.71 -4.57
C SER A 329 -17.13 -3.34 -3.94
N SER A 330 -15.90 -2.88 -3.99
CA SER A 330 -15.51 -1.55 -3.56
C SER A 330 -14.59 -0.93 -4.60
N ALA A 331 -14.72 0.38 -4.82
CA ALA A 331 -13.86 1.14 -5.71
C ALA A 331 -13.48 2.48 -5.06
N ILE A 332 -12.29 2.97 -5.38
CA ILE A 332 -11.78 4.26 -4.90
C ILE A 332 -11.28 5.10 -6.07
N VAL A 333 -11.70 6.36 -6.09
CA VAL A 333 -11.18 7.40 -7.00
C VAL A 333 -10.34 8.38 -6.18
N VAL A 334 -9.08 8.54 -6.54
CA VAL A 334 -8.18 9.47 -5.85
C VAL A 334 -8.28 10.86 -6.47
N LEU A 335 -8.61 11.85 -5.64
CA LEU A 335 -8.61 13.25 -6.01
C LEU A 335 -7.23 13.85 -5.73
N ALA A 336 -6.57 14.35 -6.75
CA ALA A 336 -5.21 14.86 -6.68
C ALA A 336 -5.13 16.36 -7.00
N SER A 337 -4.08 17.01 -6.49
CA SER A 337 -3.71 18.39 -6.81
C SER A 337 -3.08 18.49 -8.19
N ALA A 338 -3.38 19.52 -8.95
CA ALA A 338 -2.73 19.78 -10.24
C ALA A 338 -1.19 19.79 -10.10
N GLY A 339 -0.53 19.11 -11.03
CA GLY A 339 0.93 18.94 -11.01
C GLY A 339 1.42 17.65 -10.35
N TYR A 340 0.60 16.97 -9.54
CA TYR A 340 0.98 15.66 -8.97
C TYR A 340 1.23 14.60 -10.09
N PRO A 341 2.26 13.74 -10.00
CA PRO A 341 3.19 13.50 -8.88
C PRO A 341 4.44 14.43 -8.85
N GLY A 342 4.50 15.44 -9.70
CA GLY A 342 5.52 16.47 -9.67
C GLY A 342 5.23 17.55 -8.61
N SER A 343 5.62 18.79 -8.88
CA SER A 343 5.36 19.92 -8.00
C SER A 343 3.89 20.32 -8.04
N TYR A 344 3.31 20.61 -6.89
CA TYR A 344 1.91 21.03 -6.74
C TYR A 344 1.76 22.11 -5.68
N GLU A 345 0.74 22.95 -5.84
CA GLU A 345 0.38 23.96 -4.85
C GLU A 345 -0.46 23.34 -3.72
N LYS A 346 -0.30 23.92 -2.52
CA LYS A 346 -1.05 23.57 -1.30
C LYS A 346 -1.93 24.73 -0.87
N GLY A 347 -2.83 24.50 0.09
CA GLY A 347 -3.64 25.57 0.72
C GLY A 347 -4.90 25.92 -0.04
N LYS A 348 -5.31 25.14 -1.06
CA LYS A 348 -6.58 25.35 -1.77
C LYS A 348 -7.73 24.90 -0.89
N VAL A 349 -8.76 25.77 -0.72
CA VAL A 349 -9.93 25.48 0.11
C VAL A 349 -10.73 24.34 -0.48
N VAL A 350 -11.16 23.41 0.37
CA VAL A 350 -11.98 22.25 0.02
C VAL A 350 -13.42 22.47 0.44
N THR A 351 -14.35 22.08 -0.43
CA THR A 351 -15.81 22.10 -0.18
C THR A 351 -16.47 20.84 -0.73
N GLY A 352 -17.74 20.61 -0.37
CA GLY A 352 -18.59 19.59 -0.99
C GLY A 352 -18.45 18.18 -0.39
N ILE A 353 -17.70 17.96 0.70
CA ILE A 353 -17.52 16.62 1.32
C ILE A 353 -18.87 16.09 1.83
N GLU A 354 -19.60 16.88 2.62
CA GLU A 354 -20.91 16.46 3.17
C GLU A 354 -21.91 16.10 2.07
N GLU A 355 -21.88 16.83 0.96
CA GLU A 355 -22.74 16.55 -0.21
C GLU A 355 -22.30 15.26 -0.92
N ALA A 356 -20.98 15.00 -1.00
CA ALA A 356 -20.43 13.81 -1.61
C ALA A 356 -20.82 12.54 -0.84
N GLU A 357 -20.93 12.60 0.48
CA GLU A 357 -21.23 11.45 1.33
C GLU A 357 -22.75 11.11 1.41
N LYS A 358 -23.64 11.96 0.88
CA LYS A 358 -25.09 11.72 0.91
C LYS A 358 -25.53 10.49 0.09
N ASN A 359 -24.78 10.10 -0.92
CA ASN A 359 -25.07 8.90 -1.72
C ASN A 359 -24.50 7.61 -1.13
N GLY A 360 -23.94 7.64 0.10
CA GLY A 360 -23.31 6.49 0.77
C GLY A 360 -21.83 6.30 0.44
N ALA A 361 -21.22 7.22 -0.29
CA ALA A 361 -19.76 7.24 -0.48
C ALA A 361 -19.05 7.60 0.83
N GLN A 362 -17.76 7.24 0.93
CA GLN A 362 -16.87 7.68 1.99
C GLN A 362 -15.75 8.56 1.40
N VAL A 363 -15.56 9.76 1.96
CA VAL A 363 -14.50 10.68 1.55
C VAL A 363 -13.35 10.60 2.56
N LEU A 364 -12.30 9.87 2.21
CA LEU A 364 -11.15 9.63 3.07
C LEU A 364 -10.09 10.71 2.85
N HIS A 365 -9.73 11.39 3.94
CA HIS A 365 -8.68 12.42 3.92
C HIS A 365 -7.29 11.78 3.77
N ALA A 366 -6.50 12.35 2.87
CA ALA A 366 -5.07 12.07 2.72
C ALA A 366 -4.28 13.37 2.94
N GLY A 367 -3.88 14.06 1.87
CA GLY A 367 -3.13 15.31 1.95
C GLY A 367 -4.01 16.52 2.26
N THR A 368 -4.51 16.63 3.47
CA THR A 368 -5.37 17.74 3.94
C THR A 368 -4.89 18.31 5.26
N LYS A 369 -5.24 19.56 5.56
CA LYS A 369 -5.06 20.20 6.87
C LYS A 369 -6.11 21.27 7.15
N MET A 370 -6.26 21.63 8.41
CA MET A 370 -7.04 22.80 8.82
C MET A 370 -6.15 24.06 8.86
N VAL A 371 -6.62 25.16 8.26
CA VAL A 371 -5.98 26.50 8.33
C VAL A 371 -7.08 27.50 8.56
N ASP A 372 -7.00 28.27 9.61
CA ASP A 372 -7.96 29.31 9.99
C ASP A 372 -9.42 28.83 9.93
N GLY A 373 -9.67 27.62 10.45
CA GLY A 373 -10.99 26.99 10.47
C GLY A 373 -11.49 26.45 9.12
N LYS A 374 -10.68 26.52 8.06
CA LYS A 374 -11.00 26.00 6.73
C LYS A 374 -10.19 24.73 6.44
N LEU A 375 -10.83 23.76 5.83
CA LEU A 375 -10.15 22.58 5.29
C LEU A 375 -9.46 22.97 3.98
N VAL A 376 -8.17 22.65 3.87
CA VAL A 376 -7.36 22.96 2.68
C VAL A 376 -6.52 21.78 2.23
N THR A 377 -6.10 21.79 0.95
CA THR A 377 -5.17 20.82 0.39
C THR A 377 -3.77 20.96 1.02
N ASN A 378 -3.10 19.84 1.29
CA ASN A 378 -1.75 19.79 1.87
C ASN A 378 -0.87 18.69 1.26
N GLY A 379 -1.32 18.03 0.21
CA GLY A 379 -0.62 16.92 -0.43
C GLY A 379 -0.95 16.77 -1.91
N GLY A 380 -0.23 15.90 -2.60
CA GLY A 380 -0.49 15.57 -3.99
C GLY A 380 -1.78 14.77 -4.16
N ARG A 381 -1.92 13.64 -3.46
CA ARG A 381 -3.20 12.94 -3.27
C ARG A 381 -3.90 13.60 -2.09
N VAL A 382 -5.08 14.15 -2.32
CA VAL A 382 -5.82 14.96 -1.34
C VAL A 382 -6.90 14.14 -0.66
N PHE A 383 -7.70 13.41 -1.44
CA PHE A 383 -8.76 12.52 -0.96
C PHE A 383 -8.78 11.21 -1.74
N GLY A 384 -9.28 10.17 -1.07
CA GLY A 384 -9.79 8.97 -1.69
C GLY A 384 -11.31 8.93 -1.55
N VAL A 385 -12.03 8.87 -2.65
CA VAL A 385 -13.50 8.76 -2.64
C VAL A 385 -13.89 7.31 -2.89
N VAL A 386 -14.48 6.68 -1.89
CA VAL A 386 -14.79 5.24 -1.89
C VAL A 386 -16.27 5.02 -2.08
N GLY A 387 -16.62 4.16 -3.04
CA GLY A 387 -17.95 3.60 -3.23
C GLY A 387 -18.00 2.11 -2.91
N HIS A 388 -19.12 1.64 -2.38
CA HIS A 388 -19.43 0.24 -2.15
C HIS A 388 -20.72 -0.13 -2.85
N GLY A 389 -20.77 -1.34 -3.44
CA GLY A 389 -21.95 -1.82 -4.13
C GLY A 389 -21.95 -3.32 -4.27
N GLU A 390 -23.08 -3.89 -4.68
CA GLU A 390 -23.18 -5.33 -4.96
C GLU A 390 -22.31 -5.73 -6.15
N THR A 391 -22.09 -4.81 -7.08
CA THR A 391 -21.25 -5.00 -8.27
C THR A 391 -20.16 -3.94 -8.35
N LEU A 392 -19.10 -4.21 -9.12
CA LEU A 392 -18.05 -3.23 -9.38
C LEU A 392 -18.61 -1.96 -10.05
N GLN A 393 -19.55 -2.09 -10.98
CA GLN A 393 -20.17 -0.93 -11.63
C GLN A 393 -20.88 -0.03 -10.60
N ALA A 394 -21.71 -0.61 -9.72
CA ALA A 394 -22.40 0.14 -8.68
C ALA A 394 -21.42 0.86 -7.72
N ALA A 395 -20.32 0.20 -7.33
CA ALA A 395 -19.30 0.82 -6.51
C ALA A 395 -18.62 2.01 -7.21
N LEU A 396 -18.32 1.87 -8.50
CA LEU A 396 -17.73 2.94 -9.33
C LEU A 396 -18.70 4.13 -9.51
N ASP A 397 -19.97 3.86 -9.78
CA ASP A 397 -20.99 4.90 -9.95
C ASP A 397 -21.09 5.77 -8.69
N ILE A 398 -21.13 5.16 -7.51
CA ILE A 398 -21.14 5.86 -6.22
C ILE A 398 -19.87 6.69 -6.02
N ALA A 399 -18.70 6.10 -6.29
CA ALA A 399 -17.42 6.78 -6.11
C ALA A 399 -17.26 7.99 -7.05
N TYR A 400 -17.62 7.85 -8.31
CA TYR A 400 -17.52 8.93 -9.30
C TYR A 400 -18.52 10.06 -9.06
N GLU A 401 -19.79 9.73 -8.74
CA GLU A 401 -20.79 10.75 -8.38
C GLU A 401 -20.31 11.59 -7.19
N ALA A 402 -19.79 10.96 -6.16
CA ALA A 402 -19.24 11.64 -4.99
C ALA A 402 -17.96 12.44 -5.32
N ALA A 403 -17.07 11.91 -6.16
CA ALA A 403 -15.86 12.59 -6.59
C ALA A 403 -16.14 13.90 -7.30
N GLU A 404 -17.26 14.01 -8.03
CA GLU A 404 -17.69 15.24 -8.67
C GLU A 404 -18.11 16.33 -7.67
N LYS A 405 -18.67 15.97 -6.50
CA LYS A 405 -19.15 16.90 -5.48
C LYS A 405 -18.01 17.55 -4.69
N VAL A 406 -16.93 16.82 -4.38
CA VAL A 406 -15.78 17.39 -3.68
C VAL A 406 -15.07 18.37 -4.59
N GLN A 407 -14.86 19.61 -4.12
CA GLN A 407 -14.27 20.69 -4.92
C GLN A 407 -13.06 21.33 -4.23
N PHE A 408 -12.02 21.56 -5.00
CA PHE A 408 -10.88 22.43 -4.71
C PHE A 408 -10.20 22.86 -6.01
N GLU A 409 -9.55 24.01 -6.01
CA GLU A 409 -8.87 24.53 -7.19
C GLU A 409 -7.75 23.58 -7.65
N GLY A 410 -7.73 23.27 -8.95
CA GLY A 410 -6.75 22.35 -9.54
C GLY A 410 -7.02 20.87 -9.26
N LYS A 411 -8.22 20.51 -8.80
CA LYS A 411 -8.65 19.11 -8.65
C LYS A 411 -8.56 18.37 -9.98
N PHE A 412 -7.92 17.18 -9.95
CA PHE A 412 -8.04 16.21 -11.05
C PHE A 412 -8.11 14.77 -10.52
N TYR A 413 -8.64 13.88 -11.32
CA TYR A 413 -8.71 12.44 -11.05
C TYR A 413 -8.88 11.67 -12.35
N ARG A 414 -8.55 10.39 -12.36
CA ARG A 414 -8.72 9.50 -13.51
C ARG A 414 -10.21 9.14 -13.68
N LYS A 415 -10.64 9.07 -14.95
CA LYS A 415 -12.03 8.74 -15.34
C LYS A 415 -12.19 7.29 -15.78
N ASP A 416 -11.13 6.51 -15.78
CA ASP A 416 -11.08 5.14 -16.28
C ASP A 416 -10.81 4.09 -15.21
N ILE A 417 -10.91 4.45 -13.91
CA ILE A 417 -10.79 3.52 -12.79
C ILE A 417 -11.84 2.41 -12.94
N GLY A 418 -11.40 1.14 -12.85
CA GLY A 418 -12.27 -0.03 -12.98
C GLY A 418 -12.54 -0.49 -14.42
N LYS A 419 -12.18 0.28 -15.45
CA LYS A 419 -12.42 -0.08 -16.87
C LYS A 419 -11.90 -1.49 -17.24
N LYS A 420 -10.69 -1.85 -16.77
CA LYS A 420 -10.10 -3.19 -16.98
C LYS A 420 -10.91 -4.29 -16.29
N GLY A 421 -11.30 -4.05 -15.03
CA GLY A 421 -12.10 -4.99 -14.25
C GLY A 421 -13.48 -5.25 -14.88
N LEU A 422 -14.18 -4.19 -15.28
CA LEU A 422 -15.46 -4.29 -15.97
C LEU A 422 -15.35 -5.04 -17.30
N ALA A 423 -14.33 -4.74 -18.10
CA ALA A 423 -14.09 -5.44 -19.36
C ALA A 423 -13.83 -6.96 -19.15
N ARG A 424 -13.12 -7.32 -18.08
CA ARG A 424 -12.88 -8.73 -17.72
C ARG A 424 -14.15 -9.41 -17.24
N LEU A 425 -14.93 -8.78 -16.37
CA LEU A 425 -16.22 -9.31 -15.88
C LEU A 425 -17.18 -9.56 -17.04
N ALA A 426 -17.28 -8.63 -18.00
CA ALA A 426 -18.09 -8.80 -19.18
C ALA A 426 -17.69 -10.03 -20.03
N LYS A 427 -16.37 -10.30 -20.17
CA LYS A 427 -15.86 -11.50 -20.85
C LYS A 427 -16.16 -12.79 -20.08
N MET A 428 -16.33 -12.72 -18.77
CA MET A 428 -16.67 -13.86 -17.90
C MET A 428 -18.20 -14.10 -17.82
N GLY A 429 -19.03 -13.27 -18.46
CA GLY A 429 -20.49 -13.34 -18.40
C GLY A 429 -21.07 -12.94 -17.04
N LYS A 430 -20.35 -12.09 -16.32
CA LYS A 430 -20.73 -11.60 -14.98
C LYS A 430 -21.01 -10.11 -14.99
#